data_deaff160c4357764982eb633dd1d307e
#
_entry.id   deaff160c4357764982eb633dd1d307e
#
_cell.length_a   1.000
_cell.length_b   1.000
_cell.length_c   1.000
_cell.angle_alpha   90.00
_cell.angle_beta   90.00
_cell.angle_gamma   90.00
#
_symmetry.space_group_name_H-M   'P 1'
#
loop_
_entity.id
_entity.type
_entity.pdbx_description
1 polymer ?
#
loop_
_entity_poly.entity_id
_entity_poly.type
_entity_poly.pdbx_seq_one_letter_code
_entity_poly.pdbx_strand_id
1 'polypeptide(L)'
;VYYPGTEKEKISVGAERQRRYRAMKRWRADPTEENFWGVILTYAGVKFKTYSGLPFSYEIKKGRNGEYTKELWIDRREKSKSLAWSSIVLALKNIKGEVVDRPKALGDIRGMTYIYGMFYRFGLIDVPDKVKEKMGRLKDRNSK
;
A
#
# COMPACT_ATOMS: atom_id res chain seq x y z
N VAL A 1 -19.63 -23.20 -7.10
CA VAL A 1 -18.62 -22.72 -8.02
C VAL A 1 -18.78 -21.23 -8.25
N TYR A 2 -17.68 -20.57 -8.24
CA TYR A 2 -17.67 -19.14 -8.39
C TYR A 2 -17.43 -18.72 -9.84
N TYR A 3 -18.17 -17.73 -10.31
CA TYR A 3 -18.07 -17.25 -11.67
C TYR A 3 -17.76 -15.78 -11.70
N PRO A 4 -16.61 -15.39 -12.28
CA PRO A 4 -16.25 -13.98 -12.37
C PRO A 4 -17.28 -13.18 -13.14
N GLY A 5 -17.44 -11.93 -12.80
CA GLY A 5 -18.35 -11.05 -13.47
C GLY A 5 -19.78 -11.17 -13.02
N THR A 6 -20.04 -12.02 -12.06
CA THR A 6 -21.38 -12.21 -11.55
C THR A 6 -21.63 -11.30 -10.35
N GLU A 7 -22.81 -11.45 -9.82
CA GLU A 7 -23.21 -10.78 -8.60
C GLU A 7 -22.20 -11.00 -7.47
N LYS A 8 -21.72 -12.23 -7.38
CA LYS A 8 -20.79 -12.57 -6.33
C LYS A 8 -19.49 -11.79 -6.42
N GLU A 9 -19.04 -11.55 -7.62
CA GLU A 9 -17.82 -10.77 -7.81
C GLU A 9 -18.02 -9.33 -7.35
N LYS A 10 -19.17 -8.73 -7.63
CA LYS A 10 -19.47 -7.39 -7.20
C LYS A 10 -19.50 -7.28 -5.68
N ILE A 11 -20.10 -8.27 -5.04
CA ILE A 11 -20.13 -8.32 -3.58
C ILE A 11 -18.71 -8.45 -3.04
N SER A 12 -17.89 -9.22 -3.71
CA SER A 12 -16.52 -9.42 -3.30
C SER A 12 -15.73 -8.12 -3.31
N VAL A 13 -15.92 -7.30 -4.34
CA VAL A 13 -15.25 -6.01 -4.44
C VAL A 13 -15.65 -5.10 -3.27
N GLY A 14 -16.94 -5.07 -2.96
CA GLY A 14 -17.41 -4.29 -1.82
C GLY A 14 -16.86 -4.80 -0.51
N ALA A 15 -16.78 -6.11 -0.36
CA ALA A 15 -16.24 -6.71 0.85
C ALA A 15 -14.77 -6.38 1.01
N GLU A 16 -14.03 -6.37 -0.09
CA GLU A 16 -12.61 -6.00 -0.06
C GLU A 16 -12.41 -4.58 0.42
N ARG A 17 -13.23 -3.68 -0.09
CA ARG A 17 -13.15 -2.29 0.31
C ARG A 17 -13.44 -2.13 1.80
N GLN A 18 -14.43 -2.85 2.29
CA GLN A 18 -14.76 -2.81 3.71
C GLN A 18 -13.62 -3.35 4.57
N ARG A 19 -12.98 -4.40 4.11
CA ARG A 19 -11.86 -4.96 4.84
C ARG A 19 -10.71 -3.98 4.95
N ARG A 20 -10.42 -3.27 3.86
CA ARG A 20 -9.36 -2.26 3.88
C ARG A 20 -9.70 -1.14 4.86
N TYR A 21 -10.93 -0.72 4.83
CA TYR A 21 -11.38 0.34 5.73
C TYR A 21 -11.21 -0.09 7.20
N ARG A 22 -11.64 -1.30 7.52
CA ARG A 22 -11.55 -1.79 8.89
C ARG A 22 -10.10 -1.99 9.33
N ALA A 23 -9.26 -2.47 8.42
CA ALA A 23 -7.86 -2.66 8.76
C ALA A 23 -7.18 -1.33 9.05
N MET A 24 -7.46 -0.34 8.24
CA MET A 24 -6.90 0.99 8.43
C MET A 24 -7.40 1.60 9.74
N LYS A 25 -8.67 1.44 10.03
CA LYS A 25 -9.24 1.97 11.25
C LYS A 25 -8.62 1.30 12.47
N ARG A 26 -8.41 -0.01 12.40
CA ARG A 26 -7.79 -0.74 13.50
C ARG A 26 -6.36 -0.26 13.74
N TRP A 27 -5.61 -0.07 12.67
CA TRP A 27 -4.25 0.39 12.80
C TRP A 27 -4.19 1.79 13.40
N ARG A 28 -5.07 2.68 12.99
CA ARG A 28 -5.08 4.04 13.52
C ARG A 28 -5.45 4.08 15.01
N ALA A 29 -6.32 3.19 15.42
CA ALA A 29 -6.70 3.10 16.82
C ALA A 29 -5.60 2.49 17.67
N ASP A 30 -4.81 1.60 17.09
CA ASP A 30 -3.76 0.88 17.82
C ASP A 30 -2.60 0.65 16.85
N PRO A 31 -1.68 1.60 16.71
CA PRO A 31 -0.65 1.55 15.66
C PRO A 31 0.50 0.62 16.00
N THR A 32 0.21 -0.66 15.99
CA THR A 32 1.21 -1.70 16.17
C THR A 32 1.67 -2.21 14.81
N GLU A 33 2.85 -2.82 14.81
CA GLU A 33 3.38 -3.41 13.59
C GLU A 33 2.44 -4.48 13.05
N GLU A 34 1.85 -5.24 13.94
CA GLU A 34 0.92 -6.29 13.57
C GLU A 34 -0.31 -5.73 12.87
N ASN A 35 -0.87 -4.67 13.40
CA ASN A 35 -2.04 -4.06 12.78
C ASN A 35 -1.70 -3.42 11.45
N PHE A 36 -0.48 -2.93 11.30
CA PHE A 36 -0.04 -2.39 10.02
C PHE A 36 0.13 -3.50 9.00
N TRP A 37 0.59 -4.66 9.43
CA TRP A 37 0.67 -5.81 8.52
C TRP A 37 -0.72 -6.15 8.00
N GLY A 38 -1.73 -6.00 8.84
CA GLY A 38 -3.11 -6.21 8.40
C GLY A 38 -3.51 -5.25 7.28
N VAL A 39 -3.08 -3.99 7.37
CA VAL A 39 -3.33 -3.03 6.29
C VAL A 39 -2.66 -3.49 5.01
N ILE A 40 -1.41 -3.90 5.11
CA ILE A 40 -0.65 -4.36 3.95
C ILE A 40 -1.34 -5.54 3.28
N LEU A 41 -1.84 -6.47 4.06
CA LEU A 41 -2.51 -7.64 3.51
C LEU A 41 -3.78 -7.27 2.75
N THR A 42 -4.53 -6.31 3.26
CA THR A 42 -5.81 -5.97 2.64
C THR A 42 -5.66 -5.11 1.39
N TYR A 43 -4.50 -4.48 1.20
CA TYR A 43 -4.27 -3.67 0.02
C TYR A 43 -3.52 -4.40 -1.08
N ALA A 44 -3.23 -5.68 -0.90
CA ALA A 44 -2.58 -6.46 -1.95
C ALA A 44 -3.44 -6.44 -3.20
N GLY A 45 -2.84 -6.18 -4.34
CA GLY A 45 -3.54 -6.14 -5.60
C GLY A 45 -4.11 -4.78 -5.97
N VAL A 46 -4.12 -3.85 -5.05
CA VAL A 46 -4.60 -2.49 -5.33
C VAL A 46 -3.57 -1.76 -6.17
N LYS A 47 -4.03 -0.89 -7.05
CA LYS A 47 -3.12 -0.10 -7.89
C LYS A 47 -2.58 1.10 -7.14
N PHE A 48 -1.28 1.26 -7.24
CA PHE A 48 -0.56 2.40 -6.66
C PHE A 48 0.23 3.09 -7.76
N LYS A 49 0.77 4.25 -7.46
CA LYS A 49 1.67 4.94 -8.38
C LYS A 49 2.92 5.37 -7.65
N THR A 50 4.05 5.28 -8.34
CA THR A 50 5.32 5.74 -7.79
C THR A 50 5.38 7.25 -7.80
N TYR A 51 6.43 7.79 -7.22
CA TYR A 51 6.70 9.22 -7.19
C TYR A 51 6.67 9.81 -8.60
N SER A 52 7.16 9.07 -9.59
CA SER A 52 7.18 9.55 -10.98
C SER A 52 5.90 9.24 -11.75
N GLY A 53 4.93 8.60 -11.10
CA GLY A 53 3.64 8.34 -11.72
C GLY A 53 3.51 7.00 -12.39
N LEU A 54 4.44 6.08 -12.19
CA LEU A 54 4.36 4.76 -12.79
C LEU A 54 3.46 3.85 -11.95
N PRO A 55 2.53 3.14 -12.59
CA PRO A 55 1.61 2.28 -11.84
C PRO A 55 2.30 1.00 -11.38
N PHE A 56 1.86 0.51 -10.24
CA PHE A 56 2.32 -0.78 -9.71
C PHE A 56 1.30 -1.32 -8.75
N SER A 57 1.45 -2.59 -8.43
CA SER A 57 0.70 -3.23 -7.36
C SER A 57 1.64 -4.21 -6.70
N TYR A 58 1.18 -4.86 -5.64
CA TYR A 58 2.02 -5.87 -5.00
C TYR A 58 1.20 -7.08 -4.62
N GLU A 59 1.88 -8.19 -4.47
CA GLU A 59 1.33 -9.43 -3.99
C GLU A 59 2.15 -9.92 -2.82
N ILE A 60 1.52 -10.73 -1.98
CA ILE A 60 2.19 -11.37 -0.88
C ILE A 60 2.02 -12.86 -1.08
N LYS A 61 3.15 -13.56 -1.17
CA LYS A 61 3.13 -14.99 -1.48
C LYS A 61 3.18 -15.81 -0.21
N LYS A 62 2.68 -17.01 -0.29
CA LYS A 62 2.75 -17.94 0.82
C LYS A 62 3.99 -18.78 0.72
N GLY A 63 4.58 -19.08 1.86
CA GLY A 63 5.73 -19.95 1.92
C GLY A 63 5.31 -21.40 1.91
N ARG A 64 6.28 -22.29 2.13
CA ARG A 64 6.04 -23.72 2.09
C ARG A 64 5.05 -24.18 3.14
N ASN A 65 5.01 -23.50 4.26
CA ASN A 65 4.11 -23.88 5.35
C ASN A 65 2.71 -23.33 5.17
N GLY A 66 2.44 -22.70 4.02
CA GLY A 66 1.12 -22.15 3.75
C GLY A 66 0.85 -20.80 4.37
N GLU A 67 1.81 -20.24 5.08
CA GLU A 67 1.65 -18.93 5.70
C GLU A 67 2.28 -17.85 4.82
N TYR A 68 1.79 -16.64 4.96
CA TYR A 68 2.30 -15.52 4.18
C TYR A 68 3.74 -15.23 4.58
N THR A 69 4.58 -14.99 3.58
CA THR A 69 5.91 -14.48 3.83
C THR A 69 5.82 -13.00 4.10
N LYS A 70 6.75 -12.48 4.88
CA LYS A 70 6.79 -11.04 5.16
C LYS A 70 7.59 -10.32 4.08
N GLU A 71 7.11 -10.47 2.86
CA GLU A 71 7.80 -9.94 1.70
C GLU A 71 6.76 -9.57 0.66
N LEU A 72 6.87 -8.35 0.11
CA LEU A 72 5.94 -7.88 -0.90
C LEU A 72 6.60 -8.00 -2.27
N TRP A 73 5.87 -8.58 -3.22
CA TRP A 73 6.37 -8.72 -4.59
C TRP A 73 5.72 -7.67 -5.45
N ILE A 74 6.53 -6.73 -5.90
CA ILE A 74 6.04 -5.61 -6.70
C ILE A 74 5.83 -6.08 -8.13
N ASP A 75 4.62 -5.91 -8.62
CA ASP A 75 4.29 -6.20 -10.01
C ASP A 75 4.48 -4.94 -10.83
N ARG A 76 5.53 -4.92 -11.61
CA ARG A 76 5.84 -3.77 -12.44
C ARG A 76 6.21 -4.23 -13.84
N ARG A 77 6.36 -3.27 -14.73
CA ARG A 77 6.43 -3.56 -16.17
C ARG A 77 7.43 -4.61 -16.58
N GLU A 78 8.62 -4.55 -16.07
CA GLU A 78 9.69 -5.37 -16.61
C GLU A 78 9.95 -6.61 -15.80
N LYS A 79 10.16 -6.49 -14.53
CA LYS A 79 10.33 -7.65 -13.69
C LYS A 79 9.91 -7.31 -12.28
N SER A 80 9.50 -8.33 -11.58
CA SER A 80 9.06 -8.12 -10.23
C SER A 80 10.26 -7.84 -9.32
N LYS A 81 9.97 -7.22 -8.20
CA LYS A 81 10.96 -6.85 -7.22
C LYS A 81 10.35 -7.07 -5.85
N SER A 82 11.12 -7.61 -4.94
CA SER A 82 10.58 -7.84 -3.61
C SER A 82 10.99 -6.74 -2.65
N LEU A 83 10.12 -6.47 -1.70
CA LEU A 83 10.36 -5.53 -0.62
C LEU A 83 10.27 -6.28 0.70
N ALA A 84 11.28 -6.13 1.52
CA ALA A 84 11.27 -6.77 2.84
C ALA A 84 10.35 -5.99 3.78
N TRP A 85 9.68 -6.73 4.64
CA TRP A 85 8.81 -6.10 5.63
C TRP A 85 9.59 -5.15 6.53
N SER A 86 10.81 -5.51 6.88
CA SER A 86 11.64 -4.66 7.74
C SER A 86 11.90 -3.29 7.10
N SER A 87 12.00 -3.24 5.78
CA SER A 87 12.21 -1.97 5.09
C SER A 87 10.98 -1.09 5.20
N ILE A 88 9.81 -1.69 5.10
CA ILE A 88 8.56 -0.95 5.18
C ILE A 88 8.37 -0.40 6.60
N VAL A 89 8.67 -1.22 7.60
CA VAL A 89 8.55 -0.78 8.99
C VAL A 89 9.53 0.36 9.28
N LEU A 90 10.74 0.26 8.75
CA LEU A 90 11.71 1.32 8.94
C LEU A 90 11.24 2.63 8.32
N ALA A 91 10.69 2.55 7.11
CA ALA A 91 10.16 3.74 6.45
C ALA A 91 9.04 4.35 7.26
N LEU A 92 8.19 3.50 7.84
CA LEU A 92 7.08 3.98 8.66
C LEU A 92 7.59 4.77 9.85
N LYS A 93 8.65 4.30 10.47
CA LYS A 93 9.25 4.98 11.62
C LYS A 93 9.92 6.28 11.23
N ASN A 94 10.30 6.42 9.98
CA ASN A 94 11.00 7.61 9.50
C ASN A 94 10.07 8.72 9.04
N ILE A 95 8.77 8.52 9.09
CA ILE A 95 7.83 9.57 8.68
C ILE A 95 7.95 10.75 9.64
N LYS A 96 8.18 11.92 9.08
CA LYS A 96 8.24 13.15 9.85
C LYS A 96 7.33 14.17 9.19
N GLY A 97 6.39 14.69 9.96
CA GLY A 97 5.47 15.67 9.45
C GLY A 97 4.45 15.05 8.52
N GLU A 98 3.57 15.89 8.00
CA GLU A 98 2.50 15.40 7.12
C GLU A 98 2.93 15.27 5.69
N VAL A 99 3.71 16.22 5.20
CA VAL A 99 4.10 16.25 3.80
C VAL A 99 5.50 15.70 3.66
N VAL A 100 5.64 14.66 2.85
CA VAL A 100 6.93 14.06 2.53
C VAL A 100 7.20 14.41 1.07
N ASP A 101 8.18 15.26 0.82
CA ASP A 101 8.34 15.84 -0.51
C ASP A 101 8.97 14.89 -1.52
N ARG A 102 9.65 13.86 -1.09
CA ARG A 102 10.24 12.88 -2.01
C ARG A 102 10.54 11.58 -1.28
N PRO A 103 10.68 10.48 -2.03
CA PRO A 103 10.89 9.17 -1.39
C PRO A 103 12.10 9.12 -0.46
N LYS A 104 13.17 9.79 -0.84
CA LYS A 104 14.39 9.72 -0.06
C LYS A 104 14.22 10.30 1.35
N ALA A 105 13.21 11.11 1.56
CA ALA A 105 12.94 11.65 2.87
C ALA A 105 12.52 10.57 3.86
N LEU A 106 12.10 9.41 3.37
CA LEU A 106 11.77 8.28 4.24
C LEU A 106 12.99 7.44 4.61
N GLY A 107 14.16 7.82 4.11
CA GLY A 107 15.39 7.11 4.40
C GLY A 107 16.01 6.52 3.15
N ASP A 108 17.25 6.10 3.28
CA ASP A 108 17.95 5.45 2.18
C ASP A 108 17.64 3.96 2.22
N ILE A 109 16.44 3.62 1.78
CA ILE A 109 15.88 2.28 1.91
C ILE A 109 15.62 1.71 0.52
N ARG A 110 15.99 0.45 0.33
CA ARG A 110 15.76 -0.20 -0.93
C ARG A 110 14.25 -0.32 -1.21
N GLY A 111 13.84 0.06 -2.41
CA GLY A 111 12.44 0.01 -2.77
C GLY A 111 11.62 1.18 -2.28
N MET A 112 12.28 2.23 -1.83
CA MET A 112 11.65 3.38 -1.22
C MET A 112 10.63 4.06 -2.13
N THR A 113 10.86 4.05 -3.44
CA THR A 113 9.94 4.64 -4.40
C THR A 113 8.57 3.99 -4.32
N TYR A 114 8.54 2.67 -4.14
CA TYR A 114 7.28 1.93 -4.03
C TYR A 114 6.65 2.16 -2.67
N ILE A 115 7.46 2.17 -1.62
CA ILE A 115 6.94 2.41 -0.27
C ILE A 115 6.30 3.79 -0.18
N TYR A 116 6.91 4.77 -0.80
CA TYR A 116 6.38 6.13 -0.84
C TYR A 116 4.99 6.15 -1.47
N GLY A 117 4.84 5.47 -2.60
CA GLY A 117 3.56 5.39 -3.28
C GLY A 117 2.50 4.70 -2.45
N MET A 118 2.90 3.63 -1.76
CA MET A 118 1.99 2.92 -0.87
C MET A 118 1.53 3.80 0.28
N PHE A 119 2.48 4.47 0.92
CA PHE A 119 2.16 5.31 2.08
C PHE A 119 1.24 6.47 1.71
N TYR A 120 1.44 7.04 0.53
CA TYR A 120 0.55 8.09 0.07
C TYR A 120 -0.87 7.55 -0.12
N ARG A 121 -0.98 6.41 -0.78
CA ARG A 121 -2.29 5.80 -1.03
C ARG A 121 -2.99 5.43 0.27
N PHE A 122 -2.25 4.95 1.25
CA PHE A 122 -2.81 4.62 2.55
C PHE A 122 -3.27 5.86 3.32
N GLY A 123 -2.82 7.03 2.91
CA GLY A 123 -3.14 8.25 3.64
C GLY A 123 -2.23 8.53 4.81
N LEU A 124 -1.08 7.86 4.85
CA LEU A 124 -0.13 8.05 5.96
C LEU A 124 0.73 9.30 5.77
N ILE A 125 0.94 9.69 4.53
CA ILE A 125 1.71 10.89 4.21
C ILE A 125 0.96 11.68 3.17
N ASP A 126 1.25 12.96 3.10
CA ASP A 126 0.81 13.77 1.98
C ASP A 126 2.04 14.11 1.14
N VAL A 127 1.83 14.60 -0.05
CA VAL A 127 2.90 14.91 -0.98
C VAL A 127 2.66 16.28 -1.57
N PRO A 128 3.71 16.94 -2.11
CA PRO A 128 3.52 18.26 -2.72
C PRO A 128 2.56 18.20 -3.91
N ASP A 129 1.94 19.32 -4.20
CA ASP A 129 0.97 19.38 -5.28
C ASP A 129 1.52 18.94 -6.62
N LYS A 130 2.76 19.30 -6.91
CA LYS A 130 3.40 18.85 -8.14
C LYS A 130 3.46 17.34 -8.26
N VAL A 131 3.69 16.69 -7.13
CA VAL A 131 3.79 15.24 -7.09
C VAL A 131 2.41 14.62 -7.22
N LYS A 132 1.40 15.26 -6.66
CA LYS A 132 0.04 14.75 -6.77
C LYS A 132 -0.42 14.68 -8.21
N GLU A 133 0.09 15.55 -9.06
CA GLU A 133 -0.27 15.50 -10.46
C GLU A 133 0.19 14.22 -11.12
N LYS A 134 1.30 13.67 -10.65
CA LYS A 134 1.81 12.42 -11.19
C LYS A 134 1.22 11.20 -10.50
N MET A 135 1.03 11.27 -9.19
CA MET A 135 0.58 10.13 -8.41
C MET A 135 -0.94 10.02 -8.35
N GLY A 136 -1.63 11.10 -8.66
CA GLY A 136 -3.08 11.12 -8.56
C GLY A 136 -3.53 11.62 -7.21
N ARG A 137 -4.67 12.27 -7.18
CA ARG A 137 -5.23 12.78 -5.93
C ARG A 137 -6.09 11.72 -5.30
N LEU A 138 -6.05 11.66 -3.98
CA LEU A 138 -6.83 10.68 -3.24
C LEU A 138 -8.23 11.23 -3.01
N LYS A 139 -9.17 10.73 -3.77
CA LYS A 139 -10.54 11.20 -3.67
C LYS A 139 -11.15 10.93 -2.30
N ASP A 140 -10.80 9.80 -1.74
CA ASP A 140 -11.42 9.39 -0.48
C ASP A 140 -11.05 10.26 0.69
N ARG A 141 -9.90 10.92 0.61
CA ARG A 141 -9.48 11.74 1.73
C ARG A 141 -10.43 12.88 1.99
N ASN A 142 -10.95 13.42 0.91
CA ASN A 142 -11.80 14.60 1.00
C ASN A 142 -13.23 14.33 0.70
N SER A 143 -13.57 13.10 0.42
CA SER A 143 -14.96 12.82 0.17
C SER A 143 -15.71 12.82 1.48
N LYS A 144 -16.77 13.47 1.44
CA LYS A 144 -17.52 13.60 2.67
C LYS A 144 -18.92 13.49 2.37
#